data_53ba26ed68d19b2777d5c198eb9a1deb
#
_entry.id   53ba26ed68d19b2777d5c198eb9a1deb
#
_cell.length_a   1.000
_cell.length_b   1.000
_cell.length_c   1.000
_cell.angle_alpha   90.00
_cell.angle_beta   90.00
_cell.angle_gamma   90.00
#
_symmetry.space_group_name_H-M   'P 1'
#
loop_
_entity.id
_entity.type
_entity.pdbx_description
1 polymer ?
#
loop_
_entity_poly.entity_id
_entity_poly.type
_entity_poly.pdbx_seq_one_letter_code
_entity_poly.pdbx_strand_id
1 'polypeptide(L)'
;MGYHHNKGYKNSGIVGYKESDDVVRFKVEKQKLRTKLESFTMQFADVMPESCELQIMWEKTSVAIPIKAVIKDRMRTQLEAALLTDKKPWFQAAQYYFDYEKNTSKAVEYAGKAVAENPKAFWMWLFKAKAEKEAGNTTAARESSNKSLELAREAKNDDYIKMNEELLKSLK
;
A
#
# COMPACT_ATOMS: atom_id res chain seq x y z
N MET A 1 -7.24 -27.89 3.03
CA MET A 1 -6.24 -27.85 4.12
C MET A 1 -6.78 -26.90 5.18
N GLY A 2 -7.00 -27.36 6.40
CA GLY A 2 -7.54 -26.52 7.48
C GLY A 2 -6.38 -25.97 8.32
N TYR A 3 -6.47 -24.71 8.73
CA TYR A 3 -5.53 -24.12 9.67
C TYR A 3 -6.10 -24.15 11.09
N HIS A 4 -5.26 -24.52 12.05
CA HIS A 4 -5.61 -24.59 13.45
C HIS A 4 -4.96 -23.44 14.20
N HIS A 5 -5.72 -22.78 15.06
CA HIS A 5 -5.15 -21.97 16.11
C HIS A 5 -5.52 -22.59 17.44
N ASN A 6 -4.57 -23.21 18.10
CA ASN A 6 -4.77 -23.81 19.41
C ASN A 6 -4.44 -22.76 20.50
N LYS A 7 -5.37 -22.46 21.38
CA LYS A 7 -5.21 -21.52 22.50
C LYS A 7 -4.28 -22.01 23.61
N GLY A 8 -3.71 -23.21 23.50
CA GLY A 8 -2.82 -23.78 24.52
C GLY A 8 -1.55 -24.40 23.92
N TYR A 9 -0.42 -23.85 24.27
CA TYR A 9 0.93 -24.32 23.91
C TYR A 9 1.27 -25.77 24.40
N LYS A 10 0.30 -26.55 24.85
CA LYS A 10 0.56 -27.87 25.46
C LYS A 10 0.57 -29.04 24.48
N ASN A 11 0.13 -28.87 23.24
CA ASN A 11 0.10 -29.97 22.27
C ASN A 11 0.65 -29.50 20.91
N SER A 12 1.92 -29.71 20.67
CA SER A 12 2.52 -29.64 19.35
C SER A 12 2.16 -30.91 18.57
N GLY A 13 1.21 -30.82 17.64
CA GLY A 13 0.83 -31.92 16.77
C GLY A 13 -0.67 -32.16 16.67
N ILE A 14 -1.05 -33.18 15.92
CA ILE A 14 -2.45 -33.57 15.66
C ILE A 14 -3.14 -34.19 16.89
N VAL A 15 -2.35 -34.57 17.91
CA VAL A 15 -2.85 -35.22 19.12
C VAL A 15 -3.54 -34.19 20.01
N GLY A 16 -4.86 -34.37 20.24
CA GLY A 16 -5.67 -33.45 21.05
C GLY A 16 -6.37 -32.34 20.27
N TYR A 17 -6.32 -32.34 18.93
CA TYR A 17 -7.10 -31.43 18.11
C TYR A 17 -8.61 -31.60 18.33
N LYS A 18 -9.31 -30.51 18.49
CA LYS A 18 -10.78 -30.44 18.52
C LYS A 18 -11.23 -29.39 17.52
N GLU A 19 -12.22 -29.72 16.72
CA GLU A 19 -12.80 -28.78 15.73
C GLU A 19 -13.37 -27.51 16.35
N SER A 20 -13.80 -27.59 17.62
CA SER A 20 -14.24 -26.44 18.42
C SER A 20 -13.15 -25.41 18.70
N ASP A 21 -11.89 -25.77 18.53
CA ASP A 21 -10.74 -24.89 18.80
C ASP A 21 -10.31 -24.13 17.53
N ASP A 22 -10.94 -24.41 16.39
CA ASP A 22 -10.67 -23.69 15.13
C ASP A 22 -11.15 -22.24 15.23
N VAL A 23 -10.24 -21.32 14.93
CA VAL A 23 -10.60 -19.90 14.78
C VAL A 23 -11.25 -19.66 13.43
N VAL A 24 -10.75 -20.35 12.40
CA VAL A 24 -11.29 -20.30 11.04
C VAL A 24 -10.97 -21.59 10.32
N ARG A 25 -11.91 -22.05 9.49
CA ARG A 25 -11.72 -23.20 8.60
C ARG A 25 -12.25 -22.86 7.22
N PHE A 26 -11.45 -23.08 6.21
CA PHE A 26 -11.84 -22.91 4.81
C PHE A 26 -11.09 -23.91 3.93
N LYS A 27 -11.59 -24.12 2.73
CA LYS A 27 -10.97 -24.97 1.72
C LYS A 27 -10.32 -24.09 0.66
N VAL A 28 -9.11 -24.46 0.26
CA VAL A 28 -8.39 -23.86 -0.86
C VAL A 28 -8.05 -24.93 -1.88
N GLU A 29 -8.06 -24.54 -3.16
CA GLU A 29 -7.66 -25.42 -4.24
C GLU A 29 -6.15 -25.54 -4.30
N LYS A 30 -5.66 -26.76 -4.46
CA LYS A 30 -4.25 -27.02 -4.73
C LYS A 30 -3.95 -26.80 -6.20
N GLN A 31 -2.83 -26.16 -6.47
CA GLN A 31 -2.29 -25.95 -7.82
C GLN A 31 -1.00 -26.75 -7.97
N LYS A 32 -0.73 -27.21 -9.19
CA LYS A 32 0.49 -27.94 -9.52
C LYS A 32 1.54 -26.97 -10.03
N LEU A 33 2.69 -26.94 -9.35
CA LEU A 33 3.85 -26.17 -9.81
C LEU A 33 4.52 -26.86 -11.01
N ARG A 34 5.03 -26.07 -11.94
CA ARG A 34 5.82 -26.57 -13.08
C ARG A 34 7.18 -27.09 -12.63
N THR A 35 7.80 -26.39 -11.67
CA THR A 35 9.12 -26.72 -11.12
C THR A 35 8.96 -27.22 -9.68
N LYS A 36 9.72 -28.23 -9.32
CA LYS A 36 9.77 -28.73 -7.94
C LYS A 36 10.51 -27.73 -7.05
N LEU A 37 9.91 -27.38 -5.93
CA LEU A 37 10.54 -26.62 -4.83
C LEU A 37 10.97 -27.56 -3.74
N GLU A 38 12.25 -27.59 -3.44
CA GLU A 38 12.80 -28.48 -2.39
C GLU A 38 12.50 -27.97 -0.98
N SER A 39 12.48 -26.66 -0.83
CA SER A 39 12.19 -26.02 0.46
C SER A 39 10.71 -25.68 0.59
N PHE A 40 10.15 -25.94 1.77
CA PHE A 40 8.82 -25.42 2.13
C PHE A 40 8.87 -23.89 2.14
N THR A 41 8.06 -23.27 1.31
CA THR A 41 8.07 -21.81 1.11
C THR A 41 6.72 -21.21 1.46
N MET A 42 6.76 -20.15 2.24
CA MET A 42 5.61 -19.28 2.51
C MET A 42 5.98 -17.86 2.11
N GLN A 43 5.14 -17.22 1.31
CA GLN A 43 5.35 -15.83 0.88
C GLN A 43 4.03 -15.09 0.68
N PHE A 44 4.09 -13.76 0.81
CA PHE A 44 2.99 -12.91 0.36
C PHE A 44 3.22 -12.52 -1.10
N ALA A 45 2.17 -12.63 -1.90
CA ALA A 45 2.12 -12.25 -3.30
C ALA A 45 0.93 -11.33 -3.56
N ASP A 46 0.93 -10.66 -4.70
CA ASP A 46 -0.15 -9.77 -5.14
C ASP A 46 -0.57 -8.75 -4.06
N VAL A 47 0.44 -8.15 -3.42
CA VAL A 47 0.23 -7.21 -2.32
C VAL A 47 -0.35 -5.90 -2.86
N MET A 48 -1.60 -5.65 -2.47
CA MET A 48 -2.37 -4.44 -2.75
C MET A 48 -2.73 -3.73 -1.44
N PRO A 49 -3.21 -2.49 -1.44
CA PRO A 49 -3.54 -1.76 -0.21
C PRO A 49 -4.51 -2.48 0.74
N GLU A 50 -5.45 -3.25 0.22
CA GLU A 50 -6.48 -3.95 1.02
C GLU A 50 -6.52 -5.46 0.78
N SER A 51 -5.54 -6.03 0.07
CA SER A 51 -5.50 -7.47 -0.18
C SER A 51 -4.08 -7.97 -0.44
N CYS A 52 -3.87 -9.25 -0.17
CA CYS A 52 -2.71 -10.00 -0.62
C CYS A 52 -3.07 -11.48 -0.72
N GLU A 53 -2.18 -12.28 -1.26
CA GLU A 53 -2.25 -13.72 -1.20
C GLU A 53 -1.14 -14.27 -0.32
N LEU A 54 -1.46 -15.17 0.61
CA LEU A 54 -0.49 -16.01 1.27
C LEU A 54 -0.32 -17.29 0.43
N GLN A 55 0.81 -17.40 -0.23
CA GLN A 55 1.18 -18.58 -1.01
C GLN A 55 1.99 -19.54 -0.15
N ILE A 56 1.58 -20.80 -0.10
CA ILE A 56 2.28 -21.88 0.57
C ILE A 56 2.65 -22.92 -0.48
N MET A 57 3.93 -23.21 -0.60
CA MET A 57 4.46 -24.05 -1.67
C MET A 57 5.42 -25.09 -1.13
N TRP A 58 5.30 -26.31 -1.64
CA TRP A 58 6.23 -27.39 -1.36
C TRP A 58 6.21 -28.44 -2.47
N GLU A 59 7.38 -28.90 -2.85
CA GLU A 59 7.55 -29.83 -3.95
C GLU A 59 6.87 -29.32 -5.25
N LYS A 60 5.85 -30.01 -5.72
CA LYS A 60 5.07 -29.63 -6.91
C LYS A 60 3.66 -29.13 -6.58
N THR A 61 3.44 -28.76 -5.33
CA THR A 61 2.13 -28.30 -4.86
C THR A 61 2.22 -26.86 -4.35
N SER A 62 1.25 -26.04 -4.72
CA SER A 62 1.01 -24.73 -4.12
C SER A 62 -0.45 -24.58 -3.72
N VAL A 63 -0.68 -23.73 -2.73
CA VAL A 63 -2.00 -23.20 -2.36
C VAL A 63 -1.88 -21.69 -2.21
N ALA A 64 -2.87 -20.96 -2.67
CA ALA A 64 -2.97 -19.50 -2.52
C ALA A 64 -4.18 -19.19 -1.63
N ILE A 65 -3.94 -18.45 -0.56
CA ILE A 65 -4.95 -18.04 0.41
C ILE A 65 -5.18 -16.55 0.23
N PRO A 66 -6.33 -16.11 -0.31
CA PRO A 66 -6.63 -14.70 -0.43
C PRO A 66 -6.89 -14.10 0.95
N ILE A 67 -6.21 -13.01 1.25
CA ILE A 67 -6.37 -12.21 2.46
C ILE A 67 -6.92 -10.86 2.05
N LYS A 68 -8.01 -10.41 2.68
CA LYS A 68 -8.59 -9.09 2.49
C LYS A 68 -8.67 -8.36 3.83
N ALA A 69 -8.30 -7.09 3.83
CA ALA A 69 -8.42 -6.20 4.98
C ALA A 69 -9.42 -5.09 4.65
N VAL A 70 -10.54 -5.03 5.35
CA VAL A 70 -11.53 -3.94 5.19
C VAL A 70 -11.14 -2.81 6.13
N ILE A 71 -10.19 -1.97 5.69
CA ILE A 71 -9.61 -0.90 6.51
C ILE A 71 -10.05 0.50 6.09
N LYS A 72 -10.60 0.65 4.89
CA LYS A 72 -10.92 1.93 4.25
C LYS A 72 -11.82 2.82 5.12
N ASP A 73 -12.94 2.30 5.61
CA ASP A 73 -13.89 3.09 6.41
C ASP A 73 -13.29 3.50 7.77
N ARG A 74 -12.52 2.61 8.38
CA ARG A 74 -11.80 2.92 9.62
C ARG A 74 -10.76 4.02 9.40
N MET A 75 -9.99 3.94 8.31
CA MET A 75 -9.01 4.95 7.95
C MET A 75 -9.68 6.29 7.68
N ARG A 76 -10.81 6.30 6.95
CA ARG A 76 -11.59 7.51 6.70
C ARG A 76 -12.01 8.17 8.01
N THR A 77 -12.66 7.43 8.90
CA THR A 77 -13.13 7.97 10.19
C THR A 77 -11.98 8.55 11.00
N GLN A 78 -10.86 7.86 11.09
CA GLN A 78 -9.67 8.34 11.81
C GLN A 78 -9.08 9.61 11.17
N LEU A 79 -9.03 9.65 9.84
CA LEU A 79 -8.53 10.80 9.10
C LEU A 79 -9.43 12.02 9.27
N GLU A 80 -10.75 11.85 9.13
CA GLU A 80 -11.71 12.94 9.31
C GLU A 80 -11.64 13.53 10.72
N ALA A 81 -11.51 12.69 11.73
CA ALA A 81 -11.31 13.14 13.10
C ALA A 81 -9.99 13.92 13.26
N ALA A 82 -8.90 13.45 12.66
CA ALA A 82 -7.60 14.12 12.72
C ALA A 82 -7.58 15.46 11.98
N LEU A 83 -8.36 15.61 10.91
CA LEU A 83 -8.49 16.86 10.14
C LEU A 83 -9.25 17.96 10.94
N LEU A 84 -9.93 17.61 12.04
CA LEU A 84 -10.57 18.57 12.93
C LEU A 84 -9.62 19.10 14.03
N THR A 85 -8.43 18.51 14.18
CA THR A 85 -7.44 18.93 15.17
C THR A 85 -6.59 20.11 14.68
N ASP A 86 -5.80 20.71 15.56
CA ASP A 86 -4.89 21.81 15.20
C ASP A 86 -3.76 21.35 14.27
N LYS A 87 -3.29 20.10 14.44
CA LYS A 87 -2.27 19.48 13.60
C LYS A 87 -2.94 18.59 12.55
N LYS A 88 -3.28 19.19 11.42
CA LYS A 88 -3.98 18.50 10.34
C LYS A 88 -3.01 17.65 9.50
N PRO A 89 -3.28 16.35 9.33
CA PRO A 89 -2.41 15.45 8.56
C PRO A 89 -2.67 15.58 7.05
N TRP A 90 -2.41 16.76 6.47
CA TRP A 90 -2.73 17.05 5.07
C TRP A 90 -2.11 16.07 4.08
N PHE A 91 -0.85 15.68 4.31
CA PHE A 91 -0.17 14.76 3.40
C PHE A 91 -0.77 13.35 3.46
N GLN A 92 -1.06 12.84 4.66
CA GLN A 92 -1.73 11.55 4.84
C GLN A 92 -3.15 11.57 4.26
N ALA A 93 -3.85 12.71 4.39
CA ALA A 93 -5.14 12.91 3.75
C ALA A 93 -5.03 12.83 2.23
N ALA A 94 -4.05 13.52 1.64
CA ALA A 94 -3.80 13.47 0.21
C ALA A 94 -3.54 12.04 -0.28
N GLN A 95 -2.69 11.29 0.42
CA GLN A 95 -2.39 9.89 0.11
C GLN A 95 -3.63 9.01 0.23
N TYR A 96 -4.41 9.15 1.31
CA TYR A 96 -5.63 8.37 1.50
C TYR A 96 -6.62 8.58 0.34
N TYR A 97 -6.91 9.83 -0.03
CA TYR A 97 -7.83 10.12 -1.12
C TYR A 97 -7.31 9.67 -2.48
N PHE A 98 -5.99 9.68 -2.68
CA PHE A 98 -5.36 9.18 -3.90
C PHE A 98 -5.41 7.64 -3.99
N ASP A 99 -4.95 6.95 -2.95
CA ASP A 99 -4.71 5.50 -2.98
C ASP A 99 -6.00 4.69 -2.76
N TYR A 100 -6.85 5.11 -1.83
CA TYR A 100 -8.03 4.34 -1.40
C TYR A 100 -9.34 4.85 -1.99
N GLU A 101 -9.56 6.17 -2.00
CA GLU A 101 -10.80 6.75 -2.51
C GLU A 101 -10.76 6.98 -4.03
N LYS A 102 -9.58 6.98 -4.63
CA LYS A 102 -9.36 7.35 -6.05
C LYS A 102 -9.95 8.73 -6.38
N ASN A 103 -10.01 9.60 -5.39
CA ASN A 103 -10.49 10.97 -5.51
C ASN A 103 -9.32 11.92 -5.74
N THR A 104 -8.92 12.05 -6.99
CA THR A 104 -7.77 12.88 -7.40
C THR A 104 -7.95 14.36 -7.06
N SER A 105 -9.18 14.88 -7.13
CA SER A 105 -9.46 16.29 -6.79
C SER A 105 -9.16 16.60 -5.32
N LYS A 106 -9.64 15.76 -4.39
CA LYS A 106 -9.29 15.91 -2.98
C LYS A 106 -7.81 15.63 -2.70
N ALA A 107 -7.22 14.68 -3.40
CA ALA A 107 -5.79 14.40 -3.28
C ALA A 107 -4.94 15.61 -3.66
N VAL A 108 -5.24 16.30 -4.76
CA VAL A 108 -4.58 17.53 -5.19
C VAL A 108 -4.79 18.66 -4.18
N GLU A 109 -6.04 18.87 -3.69
CA GLU A 109 -6.35 19.87 -2.68
C GLU A 109 -5.51 19.70 -1.41
N TYR A 110 -5.52 18.49 -0.84
CA TYR A 110 -4.78 18.22 0.39
C TYR A 110 -3.26 18.19 0.20
N ALA A 111 -2.78 17.73 -0.96
CA ALA A 111 -1.36 17.84 -1.31
C ALA A 111 -0.93 19.31 -1.40
N GLY A 112 -1.78 20.18 -1.94
CA GLY A 112 -1.56 21.63 -1.95
C GLY A 112 -1.38 22.21 -0.55
N LYS A 113 -2.26 21.83 0.40
CA LYS A 113 -2.14 22.24 1.81
C LYS A 113 -0.87 21.69 2.47
N ALA A 114 -0.50 20.44 2.17
CA ALA A 114 0.70 19.81 2.70
C ALA A 114 2.00 20.53 2.27
N VAL A 115 2.13 20.88 0.98
CA VAL A 115 3.30 21.60 0.48
C VAL A 115 3.33 23.06 0.93
N ALA A 116 2.19 23.68 1.22
CA ALA A 116 2.12 25.02 1.78
C ALA A 116 2.68 25.07 3.20
N GLU A 117 2.39 24.05 4.03
CA GLU A 117 2.96 23.92 5.36
C GLU A 117 4.45 23.47 5.34
N ASN A 118 4.84 22.69 4.33
CA ASN A 118 6.16 22.09 4.22
C ASN A 118 6.79 22.38 2.84
N PRO A 119 7.13 23.64 2.54
CA PRO A 119 7.50 24.06 1.17
C PRO A 119 8.83 23.46 0.68
N LYS A 120 9.68 22.95 1.59
CA LYS A 120 10.95 22.28 1.25
C LYS A 120 10.85 20.76 1.12
N ALA A 121 9.67 20.18 1.34
CA ALA A 121 9.46 18.74 1.28
C ALA A 121 9.33 18.25 -0.17
N PHE A 122 10.45 17.98 -0.84
CA PHE A 122 10.47 17.54 -2.24
C PHE A 122 9.60 16.31 -2.50
N TRP A 123 9.49 15.38 -1.56
CA TRP A 123 8.62 14.19 -1.68
C TRP A 123 7.14 14.53 -1.73
N MET A 124 6.71 15.57 -1.01
CA MET A 124 5.32 16.04 -1.05
C MET A 124 5.01 16.74 -2.38
N TRP A 125 5.96 17.49 -2.93
CA TRP A 125 5.86 18.10 -4.24
C TRP A 125 5.77 17.06 -5.36
N LEU A 126 6.60 15.99 -5.30
CA LEU A 126 6.51 14.88 -6.24
C LEU A 126 5.14 14.18 -6.16
N PHE A 127 4.65 13.94 -4.95
CA PHE A 127 3.32 13.36 -4.76
C PHE A 127 2.23 14.25 -5.37
N LYS A 128 2.27 15.55 -5.10
CA LYS A 128 1.35 16.54 -5.67
C LYS A 128 1.37 16.48 -7.20
N ALA A 129 2.56 16.45 -7.81
CA ALA A 129 2.71 16.33 -9.26
C ALA A 129 2.07 15.06 -9.82
N LYS A 130 2.22 13.91 -9.12
CA LYS A 130 1.57 12.65 -9.50
C LYS A 130 0.04 12.75 -9.41
N ALA A 131 -0.48 13.34 -8.35
CA ALA A 131 -1.91 13.54 -8.16
C ALA A 131 -2.50 14.49 -9.23
N GLU A 132 -1.81 15.56 -9.56
CA GLU A 132 -2.20 16.51 -10.63
C GLU A 132 -2.18 15.84 -12.01
N LYS A 133 -1.17 15.01 -12.30
CA LYS A 133 -1.14 14.21 -13.53
C LYS A 133 -2.35 13.30 -13.64
N GLU A 134 -2.65 12.55 -12.59
CA GLU A 134 -3.80 11.63 -12.55
C GLU A 134 -5.13 12.39 -12.67
N ALA A 135 -5.20 13.61 -12.17
CA ALA A 135 -6.33 14.51 -12.35
C ALA A 135 -6.42 15.15 -13.76
N GLY A 136 -5.46 14.87 -14.66
CA GLY A 136 -5.38 15.45 -16.00
C GLY A 136 -4.79 16.87 -16.07
N ASN A 137 -4.29 17.41 -14.96
CA ASN A 137 -3.74 18.76 -14.86
C ASN A 137 -2.25 18.78 -15.23
N THR A 138 -1.92 18.50 -16.50
CA THR A 138 -0.54 18.33 -16.98
C THR A 138 0.36 19.54 -16.69
N THR A 139 -0.16 20.77 -16.84
CA THR A 139 0.62 21.99 -16.57
C THR A 139 1.01 22.10 -15.10
N ALA A 140 0.04 21.95 -14.18
CA ALA A 140 0.30 21.99 -12.74
C ALA A 140 1.24 20.85 -12.31
N ALA A 141 1.04 19.65 -12.86
CA ALA A 141 1.92 18.50 -12.59
C ALA A 141 3.38 18.78 -12.99
N ARG A 142 3.59 19.48 -14.12
CA ARG A 142 4.93 19.89 -14.56
C ARG A 142 5.57 20.90 -13.62
N GLU A 143 4.80 21.90 -13.18
CA GLU A 143 5.27 22.92 -12.23
C GLU A 143 5.64 22.29 -10.88
N SER A 144 4.77 21.44 -10.34
CA SER A 144 5.01 20.73 -9.07
C SER A 144 6.20 19.78 -9.16
N SER A 145 6.37 19.05 -10.28
CA SER A 145 7.51 18.17 -10.50
C SER A 145 8.83 18.94 -10.64
N ASN A 146 8.85 20.08 -11.33
CA ASN A 146 10.02 20.93 -11.41
C ASN A 146 10.43 21.48 -10.03
N LYS A 147 9.44 21.88 -9.20
CA LYS A 147 9.74 22.32 -7.83
C LYS A 147 10.31 21.19 -6.98
N SER A 148 9.75 19.98 -7.09
CA SER A 148 10.30 18.79 -6.43
C SER A 148 11.74 18.50 -6.89
N LEU A 149 12.00 18.59 -8.20
CA LEU A 149 13.32 18.33 -8.79
C LEU A 149 14.38 19.34 -8.29
N GLU A 150 14.03 20.62 -8.25
CA GLU A 150 14.89 21.68 -7.70
C GLU A 150 15.31 21.35 -6.25
N LEU A 151 14.31 21.09 -5.39
CA LEU A 151 14.53 20.77 -3.97
C LEU A 151 15.28 19.45 -3.76
N ALA A 152 15.00 18.44 -4.61
CA ALA A 152 15.72 17.16 -4.55
C ALA A 152 17.21 17.31 -4.93
N ARG A 153 17.51 18.19 -5.89
CA ARG A 153 18.90 18.53 -6.26
C ARG A 153 19.63 19.27 -5.12
N GLU A 154 18.97 20.24 -4.48
CA GLU A 154 19.51 20.91 -3.29
C GLU A 154 19.81 19.92 -2.16
N ALA A 155 18.92 18.94 -1.96
CA ALA A 155 19.07 17.89 -0.97
C ALA A 155 20.02 16.75 -1.41
N LYS A 156 20.54 16.76 -2.65
CA LYS A 156 21.39 15.72 -3.26
C LYS A 156 20.74 14.32 -3.18
N ASN A 157 19.44 14.25 -3.45
CA ASN A 157 18.67 13.01 -3.41
C ASN A 157 18.47 12.47 -4.84
N ASP A 158 19.35 11.58 -5.27
CA ASP A 158 19.39 11.04 -6.63
C ASP A 158 18.13 10.27 -7.01
N ASP A 159 17.51 9.56 -6.07
CA ASP A 159 16.27 8.80 -6.32
C ASP A 159 15.13 9.75 -6.73
N TYR A 160 14.95 10.83 -5.97
CA TYR A 160 13.89 11.80 -6.27
C TYR A 160 14.21 12.65 -7.52
N ILE A 161 15.48 12.91 -7.80
CA ILE A 161 15.89 13.52 -9.07
C ILE A 161 15.43 12.66 -10.23
N LYS A 162 15.78 11.37 -10.21
CA LYS A 162 15.38 10.41 -11.26
C LYS A 162 13.87 10.29 -11.39
N MET A 163 13.15 10.15 -10.28
CA MET A 163 11.68 10.04 -10.28
C MET A 163 11.01 11.26 -10.94
N ASN A 164 11.50 12.48 -10.65
CA ASN A 164 10.96 13.69 -11.26
C ASN A 164 11.28 13.78 -12.74
N GLU A 165 12.48 13.42 -13.17
CA GLU A 165 12.86 13.41 -14.60
C GLU A 165 12.02 12.42 -15.40
N GLU A 166 11.73 11.24 -14.84
CA GLU A 166 10.83 10.26 -15.44
C GLU A 166 9.39 10.79 -15.53
N LEU A 167 8.88 11.40 -14.45
CA LEU A 167 7.56 12.01 -14.45
C LEU A 167 7.44 13.10 -15.51
N LEU A 168 8.40 14.04 -15.58
CA LEU A 168 8.43 15.12 -16.57
C LEU A 168 8.45 14.62 -18.01
N LYS A 169 9.18 13.51 -18.30
CA LYS A 169 9.17 12.86 -19.62
C LYS A 169 7.80 12.28 -19.97
N SER A 170 7.04 11.82 -18.98
CA SER A 170 5.70 11.24 -19.17
C SER A 170 4.57 12.27 -19.31
N LEU A 171 4.87 13.56 -19.06
CA LEU A 171 3.92 14.69 -19.18
C LEU A 171 4.00 15.37 -20.56
N LYS A 172 4.15 14.58 -21.61
CA LYS A 172 4.19 15.08 -22.99
C LYS A 172 2.83 15.47 -23.49
#